data_b98ae566ebfdcf63359ef2d10f4c8d9c
#
_entry.id   b98ae566ebfdcf63359ef2d10f4c8d9c
#
_cell.length_a   1.000
_cell.length_b   1.000
_cell.length_c   1.000
_cell.angle_alpha   90.00
_cell.angle_beta   90.00
_cell.angle_gamma   90.00
#
_symmetry.space_group_name_H-M   'P 1'
#
loop_
_entity.id
_entity.type
_entity.pdbx_description
1 polymer ?
#
loop_
_entity_poly.entity_id
_entity_poly.type
_entity_poly.pdbx_seq_one_letter_code
_entity_poly.pdbx_strand_id
1 'polypeptide(L)'
;MPKNMESYYQEAGRAGRDGEPSSCILLYSGQDIRTNQFFIENNRENEELSETELEEVIAKDRERLKKMTYYCYTKDCLREYMLGYFGEPAKGYCGNCSNCLQNYEEVDVSRYARIILCCIEECRERYGMTTILETLRGSRSEKVLRYRLNENSYYGTVTDASMERLKQIVKQLLAKGYLNQTDDEYGL
;
A
#
# COMPACT_ATOMS: atom_id res chain seq x y z
N MET A 1 5.16 10.12 -8.57
CA MET A 1 4.67 10.57 -7.26
C MET A 1 5.81 11.07 -6.38
N PRO A 2 5.59 11.98 -5.41
CA PRO A 2 6.58 12.39 -4.41
C PRO A 2 7.10 11.20 -3.59
N LYS A 3 8.32 11.29 -3.08
CA LYS A 3 8.96 10.19 -2.34
C LYS A 3 8.38 9.96 -0.93
N ASN A 4 7.74 10.97 -0.34
CA ASN A 4 7.14 10.92 1.00
C ASN A 4 6.03 11.97 1.15
N MET A 5 5.29 11.90 2.26
CA MET A 5 4.17 12.78 2.57
C MET A 5 4.62 14.23 2.79
N GLU A 6 5.80 14.44 3.38
CA GLU A 6 6.35 15.77 3.64
C GLU A 6 6.60 16.52 2.33
N SER A 7 7.23 15.85 1.35
CA SER A 7 7.46 16.43 0.02
C SER A 7 6.14 16.75 -0.68
N TYR A 8 5.17 15.82 -0.63
CA TYR A 8 3.85 16.06 -1.19
C TYR A 8 3.15 17.25 -0.54
N TYR A 9 3.16 17.33 0.78
CA TYR A 9 2.55 18.44 1.53
C TYR A 9 3.18 19.79 1.15
N GLN A 10 4.50 19.86 1.02
CA GLN A 10 5.22 21.06 0.62
C GLN A 10 4.89 21.48 -0.82
N GLU A 11 4.77 20.52 -1.73
CA GLU A 11 4.41 20.77 -3.13
C GLU A 11 2.95 21.23 -3.24
N ALA A 12 2.02 20.50 -2.64
CA ALA A 12 0.59 20.82 -2.63
C ALA A 12 0.30 22.14 -1.92
N GLY A 13 1.02 22.46 -0.83
CA GLY A 13 0.87 23.71 -0.08
C GLY A 13 1.33 24.97 -0.81
N ARG A 14 1.85 24.83 -2.02
CA ARG A 14 2.15 26.00 -2.89
C ARG A 14 0.91 26.48 -3.67
N ALA A 15 -0.07 25.63 -3.83
CA ALA A 15 -1.31 25.96 -4.52
C ALA A 15 -2.19 26.88 -3.67
N GLY A 16 -2.89 27.83 -4.30
CA GLY A 16 -3.84 28.73 -3.64
C GLY A 16 -3.25 29.75 -2.66
N ARG A 17 -1.95 30.07 -2.76
CA ARG A 17 -1.31 31.10 -1.89
C ARG A 17 -1.83 32.49 -2.11
N ASP A 18 -2.39 32.75 -3.27
CA ASP A 18 -3.07 33.99 -3.66
C ASP A 18 -4.50 34.09 -3.14
N GLY A 19 -5.00 33.05 -2.44
CA GLY A 19 -6.35 32.94 -1.93
C GLY A 19 -7.37 32.45 -2.96
N GLU A 20 -6.94 32.16 -4.20
CA GLU A 20 -7.82 31.64 -5.24
C GLU A 20 -8.00 30.11 -5.11
N PRO A 21 -9.20 29.59 -5.48
CA PRO A 21 -9.42 28.14 -5.49
C PRO A 21 -8.43 27.42 -6.41
N SER A 22 -7.77 26.41 -5.90
CA SER A 22 -6.80 25.65 -6.65
C SER A 22 -6.95 24.14 -6.41
N SER A 23 -6.54 23.34 -7.40
CA SER A 23 -6.62 21.89 -7.34
C SER A 23 -5.23 21.27 -7.29
N CYS A 24 -5.01 20.34 -6.35
CA CYS A 24 -3.81 19.53 -6.29
C CYS A 24 -4.11 18.16 -6.88
N ILE A 25 -3.44 17.81 -7.99
CA ILE A 25 -3.62 16.54 -8.67
C ILE A 25 -2.36 15.68 -8.46
N LEU A 26 -2.53 14.53 -7.81
CA LEU A 26 -1.46 13.56 -7.62
C LEU A 26 -1.54 12.47 -8.70
N LEU A 27 -0.55 12.42 -9.58
CA LEU A 27 -0.37 11.32 -10.53
C LEU A 27 0.47 10.22 -9.89
N TYR A 28 0.03 8.98 -10.04
CA TYR A 28 0.63 7.84 -9.41
C TYR A 28 0.58 6.59 -10.29
N SER A 29 1.67 5.84 -10.31
CA SER A 29 1.77 4.52 -10.94
C SER A 29 2.61 3.57 -10.09
N GLY A 30 2.48 2.26 -10.30
CA GLY A 30 3.35 1.27 -9.64
C GLY A 30 4.84 1.42 -10.00
N GLN A 31 5.14 2.06 -11.12
CA GLN A 31 6.53 2.35 -11.52
C GLN A 31 7.17 3.41 -10.62
N ASP A 32 6.40 4.38 -10.13
CA ASP A 32 6.92 5.42 -9.23
C ASP A 32 7.44 4.83 -7.92
N ILE A 33 6.79 3.78 -7.40
CA ILE A 33 7.25 3.10 -6.19
C ILE A 33 8.62 2.47 -6.44
N ARG A 34 8.76 1.71 -7.53
CA ARG A 34 10.03 1.06 -7.88
C ARG A 34 11.15 2.06 -8.07
N THR A 35 10.86 3.17 -8.74
CA THR A 35 11.83 4.24 -8.95
C THR A 35 12.27 4.88 -7.64
N ASN A 36 11.32 5.19 -6.74
CA ASN A 36 11.66 5.74 -5.43
C ASN A 36 12.40 4.73 -4.54
N GLN A 37 12.03 3.44 -4.57
CA GLN A 37 12.78 2.38 -3.87
C GLN A 37 14.22 2.30 -4.38
N PHE A 38 14.42 2.31 -5.70
CA PHE A 38 15.74 2.31 -6.29
C PHE A 38 16.60 3.49 -5.81
N PHE A 39 16.03 4.70 -5.77
CA PHE A 39 16.74 5.87 -5.25
C PHE A 39 17.07 5.75 -3.76
N ILE A 40 16.16 5.25 -2.94
CA ILE A 40 16.40 5.05 -1.50
C ILE A 40 17.55 4.06 -1.28
N GLU A 41 17.57 2.94 -2.01
CA GLU A 41 18.59 1.89 -1.86
C GLU A 41 19.97 2.29 -2.40
N ASN A 42 20.01 3.16 -3.41
CA ASN A 42 21.25 3.61 -4.03
C ASN A 42 21.71 4.98 -3.55
N ASN A 43 21.01 5.60 -2.60
CA ASN A 43 21.41 6.88 -2.02
C ASN A 43 22.54 6.68 -0.99
N ARG A 44 23.76 6.47 -1.49
CA ARG A 44 25.00 6.36 -0.70
C ARG A 44 25.79 7.67 -0.69
N GLU A 45 25.14 8.81 -0.99
CA GLU A 45 25.82 10.11 -1.14
C GLU A 45 26.34 10.69 0.18
N ASN A 46 26.02 10.12 1.33
CA ASN A 46 26.51 10.61 2.62
C ASN A 46 27.69 9.76 3.09
N GLU A 47 28.88 10.09 2.60
CA GLU A 47 30.16 9.45 2.99
C GLU A 47 30.49 9.64 4.50
N GLU A 48 29.74 10.50 5.21
CA GLU A 48 29.94 10.79 6.63
C GLU A 48 29.19 9.83 7.58
N LEU A 49 28.25 9.02 7.07
CA LEU A 49 27.45 8.10 7.89
C LEU A 49 28.13 6.72 7.99
N SER A 50 28.10 6.15 9.17
CA SER A 50 28.45 4.74 9.36
C SER A 50 27.44 3.81 8.65
N GLU A 51 27.83 2.57 8.36
CA GLU A 51 26.94 1.58 7.74
C GLU A 51 25.61 1.42 8.50
N THR A 52 25.66 1.38 9.82
CA THR A 52 24.47 1.24 10.68
C THR A 52 23.55 2.47 10.61
N GLU A 53 24.09 3.68 10.58
CA GLU A 53 23.31 4.92 10.42
C GLU A 53 22.68 5.00 9.03
N LEU A 54 23.38 4.54 8.01
CA LEU A 54 22.86 4.48 6.64
C LEU A 54 21.69 3.51 6.54
N GLU A 55 21.78 2.32 7.14
CA GLU A 55 20.68 1.35 7.21
C GLU A 55 19.45 1.91 7.90
N GLU A 56 19.62 2.65 9.01
CA GLU A 56 18.51 3.31 9.69
C GLU A 56 17.83 4.39 8.83
N VAL A 57 18.60 5.16 8.07
CA VAL A 57 18.08 6.18 7.15
C VAL A 57 17.27 5.50 6.04
N ILE A 58 17.82 4.45 5.42
CA ILE A 58 17.15 3.68 4.39
C ILE A 58 15.82 3.10 4.91
N ALA A 59 15.84 2.49 6.10
CA ALA A 59 14.64 1.93 6.71
C ALA A 59 13.55 3.00 6.97
N LYS A 60 13.94 4.18 7.47
CA LYS A 60 13.04 5.32 7.67
C LYS A 60 12.46 5.84 6.35
N ASP A 61 13.28 5.93 5.31
CA ASP A 61 12.80 6.42 4.00
C ASP A 61 11.90 5.39 3.30
N ARG A 62 12.14 4.09 3.46
CA ARG A 62 11.22 3.03 3.02
C ARG A 62 9.87 3.14 3.73
N GLU A 63 9.85 3.35 5.04
CA GLU A 63 8.61 3.52 5.79
C GLU A 63 7.83 4.78 5.34
N ARG A 64 8.53 5.89 5.08
CA ARG A 64 7.93 7.11 4.52
C ARG A 64 7.33 6.90 3.13
N LEU A 65 8.06 6.18 2.26
CA LEU A 65 7.57 5.82 0.93
C LEU A 65 6.32 4.92 1.02
N LYS A 66 6.32 3.97 1.96
CA LYS A 66 5.18 3.09 2.24
C LYS A 66 3.94 3.90 2.62
N LYS A 67 4.07 4.87 3.54
CA LYS A 67 2.97 5.76 3.93
C LYS A 67 2.46 6.62 2.77
N MET A 68 3.35 7.16 1.92
CA MET A 68 2.97 7.88 0.72
C MET A 68 2.23 6.98 -0.28
N THR A 69 2.68 5.74 -0.42
CA THR A 69 2.01 4.73 -1.27
C THR A 69 0.60 4.44 -0.76
N TYR A 70 0.42 4.28 0.54
CA TYR A 70 -0.90 4.05 1.14
C TYR A 70 -1.83 5.25 0.98
N TYR A 71 -1.31 6.47 1.07
CA TYR A 71 -2.06 7.69 0.73
C TYR A 71 -2.63 7.63 -0.69
N CYS A 72 -1.87 7.11 -1.67
CA CYS A 72 -2.35 6.96 -3.04
C CYS A 72 -3.46 5.91 -3.20
N TYR A 73 -3.52 4.92 -2.31
CA TYR A 73 -4.50 3.83 -2.38
C TYR A 73 -5.72 4.01 -1.50
N THR A 74 -5.63 4.84 -0.44
CA THR A 74 -6.72 4.98 0.51
C THR A 74 -8.00 5.46 -0.16
N LYS A 75 -9.14 4.98 0.34
CA LYS A 75 -10.49 5.46 0.00
C LYS A 75 -11.08 6.35 1.10
N ASP A 76 -10.39 6.41 2.23
CA ASP A 76 -10.74 7.30 3.33
C ASP A 76 -10.45 8.76 2.95
N CYS A 77 -10.86 9.71 3.77
CA CYS A 77 -10.62 11.13 3.51
C CYS A 77 -9.11 11.44 3.38
N LEU A 78 -8.69 11.93 2.21
CA LEU A 78 -7.28 12.23 1.95
C LEU A 78 -6.71 13.28 2.92
N ARG A 79 -7.52 14.25 3.31
CA ARG A 79 -7.11 15.28 4.28
C ARG A 79 -6.93 14.70 5.68
N GLU A 80 -7.83 13.81 6.09
CA GLU A 80 -7.70 13.10 7.37
C GLU A 80 -6.42 12.26 7.41
N TYR A 81 -6.16 11.49 6.36
CA TYR A 81 -4.93 10.69 6.27
C TYR A 81 -3.68 11.55 6.41
N MET A 82 -3.65 12.70 5.70
CA MET A 82 -2.53 13.64 5.75
C MET A 82 -2.36 14.25 7.13
N LEU A 83 -3.42 14.74 7.75
CA LEU A 83 -3.38 15.32 9.10
C LEU A 83 -2.95 14.28 10.15
N GLY A 84 -3.51 13.06 10.06
CA GLY A 84 -3.11 11.94 10.93
C GLY A 84 -1.62 11.57 10.77
N TYR A 85 -1.07 11.65 9.56
CA TYR A 85 0.36 11.47 9.35
C TYR A 85 1.23 12.47 10.12
N PHE A 86 0.79 13.73 10.21
CA PHE A 86 1.47 14.78 11.00
C PHE A 86 1.05 14.84 12.46
N GLY A 87 0.24 13.87 12.94
CA GLY A 87 -0.18 13.78 14.33
C GLY A 87 -1.34 14.72 14.70
N GLU A 88 -2.01 15.31 13.71
CA GLU A 88 -3.16 16.19 13.93
C GLU A 88 -4.48 15.38 13.89
N PRO A 89 -5.41 15.61 14.86
CA PRO A 89 -6.71 14.97 14.83
C PRO A 89 -7.55 15.52 13.68
N ALA A 90 -8.25 14.63 12.97
CA ALA A 90 -9.12 14.97 11.86
C ALA A 90 -10.53 14.40 12.04
N LYS A 91 -11.51 14.95 11.30
CA LYS A 91 -12.94 14.67 11.51
C LYS A 91 -13.51 13.55 10.61
N GLY A 92 -12.68 12.77 9.94
CA GLY A 92 -13.11 11.68 9.07
C GLY A 92 -13.65 12.09 7.69
N TYR A 93 -14.09 13.35 7.52
CA TYR A 93 -14.68 13.87 6.29
C TYR A 93 -14.36 15.35 6.12
N CYS A 94 -13.72 15.72 5.01
CA CYS A 94 -13.37 17.11 4.73
C CYS A 94 -14.32 17.83 3.76
N GLY A 95 -15.17 17.09 3.03
CA GLY A 95 -16.11 17.64 2.04
C GLY A 95 -15.44 18.25 0.80
N ASN A 96 -14.12 18.12 0.61
CA ASN A 96 -13.38 18.80 -0.45
C ASN A 96 -12.39 17.91 -1.22
N CYS A 97 -11.90 16.82 -0.65
CA CYS A 97 -11.00 15.93 -1.37
C CYS A 97 -11.75 15.00 -2.33
N SER A 98 -11.06 14.48 -3.34
CA SER A 98 -11.67 13.60 -4.33
C SER A 98 -12.39 12.41 -3.72
N ASN A 99 -11.85 11.82 -2.64
CA ASN A 99 -12.49 10.68 -1.97
C ASN A 99 -13.79 11.09 -1.25
N CYS A 100 -13.86 12.28 -0.66
CA CYS A 100 -15.08 12.79 -0.04
C CYS A 100 -16.15 13.22 -1.04
N LEU A 101 -15.75 13.67 -2.23
CA LEU A 101 -16.66 14.16 -3.27
C LEU A 101 -17.16 13.04 -4.20
N GLN A 102 -16.51 11.88 -4.21
CA GLN A 102 -16.95 10.73 -4.99
C GLN A 102 -18.02 9.95 -4.24
N ASN A 103 -19.11 9.63 -4.93
CA ASN A 103 -20.07 8.65 -4.46
C ASN A 103 -19.50 7.25 -4.71
N TYR A 104 -18.97 6.63 -3.65
CA TYR A 104 -18.57 5.23 -3.70
C TYR A 104 -19.76 4.35 -3.31
N GLU A 105 -19.98 3.30 -4.07
CA GLU A 105 -20.82 2.20 -3.63
C GLU A 105 -20.01 1.35 -2.63
N GLU A 106 -20.46 1.29 -1.38
CA GLU A 106 -19.83 0.44 -0.38
C GLU A 106 -20.18 -1.02 -0.68
N VAL A 107 -19.15 -1.82 -0.89
CA VAL A 107 -19.31 -3.26 -1.11
C VAL A 107 -18.67 -4.00 0.05
N ASP A 108 -19.45 -4.84 0.73
CA ASP A 108 -18.92 -5.71 1.77
C ASP A 108 -17.97 -6.75 1.17
N VAL A 109 -16.70 -6.65 1.56
CA VAL A 109 -15.63 -7.57 1.16
C VAL A 109 -15.10 -8.39 2.33
N SER A 110 -15.78 -8.35 3.49
CA SER A 110 -15.34 -8.99 4.73
C SER A 110 -15.07 -10.49 4.56
N ARG A 111 -15.87 -11.19 3.75
CA ARG A 111 -15.64 -12.60 3.42
C ARG A 111 -14.29 -12.81 2.75
N TYR A 112 -14.00 -12.03 1.72
CA TYR A 112 -12.72 -12.16 0.99
C TYR A 112 -11.52 -11.73 1.86
N ALA A 113 -11.68 -10.66 2.60
CA ALA A 113 -10.65 -10.19 3.53
C ALA A 113 -10.27 -11.27 4.53
N ARG A 114 -11.27 -11.91 5.17
CA ARG A 114 -11.04 -13.00 6.12
C ARG A 114 -10.33 -14.19 5.46
N ILE A 115 -10.78 -14.63 4.30
CA ILE A 115 -10.17 -15.76 3.58
C ILE A 115 -8.71 -15.46 3.23
N ILE A 116 -8.42 -14.23 2.76
CA ILE A 116 -7.05 -13.79 2.44
C ILE A 116 -6.17 -13.84 3.70
N LEU A 117 -6.61 -13.25 4.81
CA LEU A 117 -5.84 -13.21 6.05
C LEU A 117 -5.58 -14.62 6.60
N CYS A 118 -6.60 -15.47 6.64
CA CYS A 118 -6.44 -16.85 7.11
C CYS A 118 -5.51 -17.68 6.20
N CYS A 119 -5.57 -17.48 4.87
CA CYS A 119 -4.65 -18.15 3.95
C CYS A 119 -3.20 -17.69 4.16
N ILE A 120 -2.96 -16.40 4.40
CA ILE A 120 -1.64 -15.86 4.70
C ILE A 120 -1.11 -16.47 6.01
N GLU A 121 -1.93 -16.53 7.06
CA GLU A 121 -1.59 -17.12 8.36
C GLU A 121 -1.24 -18.61 8.22
N GLU A 122 -2.07 -19.41 7.51
CA GLU A 122 -1.78 -20.84 7.27
C GLU A 122 -0.49 -21.04 6.49
N CYS A 123 -0.19 -20.13 5.56
CA CYS A 123 1.07 -20.10 4.81
C CYS A 123 2.26 -19.57 5.64
N ARG A 124 2.06 -19.20 6.91
CA ARG A 124 3.08 -18.63 7.80
C ARG A 124 3.75 -17.39 7.21
N GLU A 125 2.98 -16.56 6.50
CA GLU A 125 3.41 -15.27 5.95
C GLU A 125 4.62 -15.35 4.98
N ARG A 126 4.82 -16.53 4.33
CA ARG A 126 6.04 -16.81 3.53
C ARG A 126 5.94 -16.47 2.05
N TYR A 127 4.75 -16.16 1.56
CA TYR A 127 4.53 -16.04 0.11
C TYR A 127 3.97 -14.68 -0.25
N GLY A 128 4.44 -14.14 -1.38
CA GLY A 128 3.97 -12.87 -1.90
C GLY A 128 2.51 -12.90 -2.36
N MET A 129 1.90 -11.69 -2.42
CA MET A 129 0.49 -11.46 -2.73
C MET A 129 0.00 -12.27 -3.94
N THR A 130 0.76 -12.30 -5.05
CA THR A 130 0.35 -13.01 -6.26
C THR A 130 0.18 -14.51 -5.99
N THR A 131 1.12 -15.13 -5.28
CA THR A 131 1.09 -16.56 -4.97
C THR A 131 -0.08 -16.90 -4.04
N ILE A 132 -0.35 -16.08 -3.01
CA ILE A 132 -1.51 -16.23 -2.13
C ILE A 132 -2.82 -16.14 -2.95
N LEU A 133 -2.97 -15.13 -3.80
CA LEU A 133 -4.18 -14.95 -4.59
C LEU A 133 -4.37 -16.06 -5.65
N GLU A 134 -3.28 -16.55 -6.23
CA GLU A 134 -3.30 -17.74 -7.11
C GLU A 134 -3.76 -18.98 -6.36
N THR A 135 -3.31 -19.18 -5.13
CA THR A 135 -3.74 -20.29 -4.25
C THR A 135 -5.24 -20.21 -3.99
N LEU A 136 -5.74 -19.06 -3.59
CA LEU A 136 -7.17 -18.84 -3.32
C LEU A 136 -8.05 -19.10 -4.54
N ARG A 137 -7.55 -18.86 -5.72
CA ARG A 137 -8.24 -19.10 -6.99
C ARG A 137 -8.11 -20.53 -7.54
N GLY A 138 -7.35 -21.39 -6.85
CA GLY A 138 -7.11 -22.76 -7.30
C GLY A 138 -6.21 -22.86 -8.54
N SER A 139 -5.25 -21.92 -8.69
CA SER A 139 -4.31 -21.93 -9.80
C SER A 139 -3.39 -23.16 -9.72
N ARG A 140 -3.07 -23.71 -10.89
CA ARG A 140 -2.05 -24.77 -11.05
C ARG A 140 -0.72 -24.19 -11.51
N SER A 141 -0.39 -22.94 -11.15
CA SER A 141 0.90 -22.34 -11.47
C SER A 141 2.05 -23.15 -10.86
N GLU A 142 3.21 -23.07 -11.50
CA GLU A 142 4.41 -23.78 -11.06
C GLU A 142 4.72 -23.47 -9.58
N LYS A 143 4.58 -22.22 -9.15
CA LYS A 143 4.82 -21.80 -7.76
C LYS A 143 3.86 -22.48 -6.78
N VAL A 144 2.55 -22.47 -7.10
CA VAL A 144 1.52 -23.09 -6.25
C VAL A 144 1.78 -24.59 -6.07
N LEU A 145 2.13 -25.29 -7.15
CA LEU A 145 2.42 -26.74 -7.08
C LEU A 145 3.75 -27.04 -6.40
N ARG A 146 4.81 -26.28 -6.71
CA ARG A 146 6.14 -26.44 -6.13
C ARG A 146 6.14 -26.28 -4.62
N TYR A 147 5.36 -25.33 -4.10
CA TYR A 147 5.24 -25.07 -2.66
C TYR A 147 4.10 -25.84 -2.00
N ARG A 148 3.45 -26.75 -2.72
CA ARG A 148 2.30 -27.55 -2.25
C ARG A 148 1.14 -26.73 -1.70
N LEU A 149 0.95 -25.51 -2.23
CA LEU A 149 -0.14 -24.63 -1.79
C LEU A 149 -1.51 -25.12 -2.30
N ASN A 150 -1.55 -26.09 -3.20
CA ASN A 150 -2.74 -26.85 -3.56
C ASN A 150 -3.26 -27.76 -2.42
N GLU A 151 -2.47 -27.98 -1.36
CA GLU A 151 -2.86 -28.69 -0.14
C GLU A 151 -3.37 -27.75 0.96
N ASN A 152 -3.28 -26.41 0.76
CA ASN A 152 -3.77 -25.39 1.70
C ASN A 152 -5.29 -25.43 1.82
N SER A 153 -5.83 -25.25 3.04
CA SER A 153 -7.27 -25.33 3.34
C SER A 153 -8.10 -24.31 2.53
N TYR A 154 -7.48 -23.23 2.07
CA TYR A 154 -8.15 -22.18 1.29
C TYR A 154 -7.91 -22.29 -0.21
N TYR A 155 -7.25 -23.37 -0.70
CA TYR A 155 -7.03 -23.57 -2.12
C TYR A 155 -8.34 -23.65 -2.89
N GLY A 156 -8.48 -22.78 -3.92
CA GLY A 156 -9.67 -22.77 -4.79
C GLY A 156 -10.97 -22.30 -4.12
N THR A 157 -10.90 -21.69 -2.92
CA THR A 157 -12.10 -21.23 -2.19
C THR A 157 -12.69 -19.93 -2.73
N VAL A 158 -11.96 -19.19 -3.56
CA VAL A 158 -12.40 -17.92 -4.16
C VAL A 158 -12.39 -18.03 -5.69
N THR A 159 -13.52 -18.46 -6.25
CA THR A 159 -13.72 -18.59 -7.71
C THR A 159 -14.59 -17.47 -8.28
N ASP A 160 -15.32 -16.76 -7.45
CA ASP A 160 -16.34 -15.76 -7.76
C ASP A 160 -15.79 -14.31 -7.83
N ALA A 161 -14.50 -14.09 -7.54
CA ALA A 161 -13.85 -12.80 -7.65
C ALA A 161 -12.69 -12.79 -8.66
N SER A 162 -12.56 -11.69 -9.41
CA SER A 162 -11.42 -11.52 -10.33
C SER A 162 -10.11 -11.31 -9.57
N MET A 163 -8.97 -11.60 -10.22
CA MET A 163 -7.64 -11.36 -9.66
C MET A 163 -7.45 -9.86 -9.32
N GLU A 164 -7.95 -8.97 -10.15
CA GLU A 164 -7.88 -7.52 -9.97
C GLU A 164 -8.65 -7.09 -8.72
N ARG A 165 -9.86 -7.66 -8.51
CA ARG A 165 -10.66 -7.37 -7.32
C ARG A 165 -9.96 -7.84 -6.05
N LEU A 166 -9.40 -9.03 -6.06
CA LEU A 166 -8.63 -9.55 -4.91
C LEU A 166 -7.39 -8.70 -4.62
N LYS A 167 -6.66 -8.28 -5.65
CA LYS A 167 -5.53 -7.35 -5.50
C LYS A 167 -5.96 -6.01 -4.89
N GLN A 168 -7.12 -5.49 -5.28
CA GLN A 168 -7.66 -4.26 -4.68
C GLN A 168 -7.99 -4.45 -3.19
N ILE A 169 -8.56 -5.60 -2.81
CA ILE A 169 -8.84 -5.92 -1.40
C ILE A 169 -7.54 -5.98 -0.59
N VAL A 170 -6.50 -6.68 -1.09
CA VAL A 170 -5.20 -6.73 -0.40
C VAL A 170 -4.60 -5.33 -0.23
N LYS A 171 -4.66 -4.48 -1.26
CA LYS A 171 -4.21 -3.09 -1.15
C LYS A 171 -4.96 -2.29 -0.09
N GLN A 172 -6.27 -2.52 0.06
CA GLN A 172 -7.07 -1.92 1.13
C GLN A 172 -6.66 -2.44 2.51
N LEU A 173 -6.41 -3.74 2.65
CA LEU A 173 -5.94 -4.34 3.91
C LEU A 173 -4.58 -3.76 4.31
N LEU A 174 -3.67 -3.58 3.37
CA LEU A 174 -2.38 -2.91 3.58
C LEU A 174 -2.56 -1.44 3.98
N ALA A 175 -3.40 -0.69 3.27
CA ALA A 175 -3.65 0.73 3.55
C ALA A 175 -4.29 0.95 4.92
N LYS A 176 -5.13 0.02 5.38
CA LYS A 176 -5.79 0.05 6.70
C LYS A 176 -4.95 -0.60 7.83
N GLY A 177 -3.77 -1.09 7.53
CA GLY A 177 -2.87 -1.68 8.51
C GLY A 177 -3.25 -3.09 9.00
N TYR A 178 -4.18 -3.77 8.33
CA TYR A 178 -4.51 -5.17 8.62
C TYR A 178 -3.45 -6.16 8.09
N LEU A 179 -2.67 -5.72 7.12
CA LEU A 179 -1.50 -6.41 6.58
C LEU A 179 -0.32 -5.46 6.57
N ASN A 180 0.87 -6.03 6.74
CA ASN A 180 2.13 -5.33 6.51
C ASN A 180 2.92 -6.07 5.43
N GLN A 181 3.56 -5.33 4.55
CA GLN A 181 4.49 -5.90 3.59
C GLN A 181 5.88 -5.90 4.23
N THR A 182 6.52 -7.06 4.27
CA THR A 182 7.92 -7.19 4.69
C THR A 182 8.85 -6.83 3.54
N ASP A 183 10.02 -6.29 3.85
CA ASP A 183 11.04 -5.93 2.85
C ASP A 183 11.89 -7.13 2.41
N ASP A 184 11.60 -8.34 2.90
CA ASP A 184 12.28 -9.56 2.52
C ASP A 184 11.98 -9.95 1.07
N GLU A 185 12.94 -10.57 0.37
CA GLU A 185 12.83 -11.00 -1.03
C GLU A 185 11.61 -11.89 -1.35
N TYR A 186 10.90 -12.35 -0.33
CA TYR A 186 9.71 -13.21 -0.41
C TYR A 186 8.38 -12.53 -0.04
N GLY A 187 8.39 -11.26 0.23
CA GLY A 187 7.43 -10.32 0.74
C GLY A 187 5.94 -10.52 0.48
N LEU A 188 5.24 -10.83 1.48
CA LEU A 188 4.06 -10.17 2.07
C LEU A 188 4.10 -10.40 3.55
#